data_ec0ce04be0787175f784c998aa9a15d4
#
_entry.id   ec0ce04be0787175f784c998aa9a15d4
#
_cell.length_a   1.000
_cell.length_b   1.000
_cell.length_c   1.000
_cell.angle_alpha   90.00
_cell.angle_beta   90.00
_cell.angle_gamma   90.00
#
_symmetry.space_group_name_H-M   'P 1'
#
loop_
_entity.id
_entity.type
_entity.pdbx_description
1 polymer ?
#
loop_
_entity_poly.entity_id
_entity_poly.type
_entity_poly.pdbx_seq_one_letter_code
_entity_poly.pdbx_strand_id
1 'polypeptide(L)'
;MTNEKIKRMFDAFYQAKRIRDMLPPLPQGVMPSYIQYLDVIHSLQREKKDIRLSDISDAMNLPRPGVTRTVKEMEAKGYLQKLTSPDDGRVTYISITEKGERLSRKYDQDYFSSLAPYLSEISEEEADSMIRTCLLYTSDAADEARSVD
;
A
#
# COMPACT_ATOMS: atom_id res chain seq x y z
N MET A 1 25.67 14.14 -12.34
CA MET A 1 24.57 13.58 -13.15
C MET A 1 24.23 14.59 -14.25
N THR A 2 24.06 14.18 -15.51
CA THR A 2 23.73 15.07 -16.62
C THR A 2 22.22 15.30 -16.73
N ASN A 3 21.81 16.47 -17.29
CA ASN A 3 20.39 16.75 -17.53
C ASN A 3 19.70 15.69 -18.41
N GLU A 4 20.44 15.14 -19.38
CA GLU A 4 19.92 14.06 -20.23
C GLU A 4 19.62 12.79 -19.40
N LYS A 5 20.52 12.42 -18.47
CA LYS A 5 20.31 11.26 -17.59
C LYS A 5 19.11 11.47 -16.69
N ILE A 6 18.94 12.69 -16.15
CA ILE A 6 17.77 13.05 -15.33
C ILE A 6 16.47 12.88 -16.15
N LYS A 7 16.41 13.43 -17.35
CA LYS A 7 15.23 13.28 -18.22
C LYS A 7 14.88 11.81 -18.46
N ARG A 8 15.88 10.98 -18.80
CA ARG A 8 15.68 9.53 -19.00
C ARG A 8 15.15 8.83 -17.75
N MET A 9 15.59 9.24 -16.56
CA MET A 9 15.06 8.70 -15.31
C MET A 9 13.57 9.05 -15.15
N PHE A 10 13.17 10.29 -15.39
CA PHE A 10 11.77 10.71 -15.34
C PHE A 10 10.90 10.00 -16.38
N ASP A 11 11.39 9.82 -17.58
CA ASP A 11 10.72 9.05 -18.63
C ASP A 11 10.52 7.58 -18.17
N ALA A 12 11.53 6.97 -17.54
CA ALA A 12 11.42 5.63 -17.00
C ALA A 12 10.38 5.53 -15.87
N PHE A 13 10.32 6.50 -14.96
CA PHE A 13 9.28 6.56 -13.92
C PHE A 13 7.88 6.70 -14.52
N TYR A 14 7.73 7.51 -15.56
CA TYR A 14 6.46 7.65 -16.25
C TYR A 14 6.03 6.34 -16.93
N GLN A 15 6.96 5.64 -17.58
CA GLN A 15 6.68 4.33 -18.17
C GLN A 15 6.37 3.27 -17.08
N ALA A 16 7.11 3.26 -15.98
CA ALA A 16 6.87 2.34 -14.87
C ALA A 16 5.48 2.51 -14.25
N LYS A 17 4.94 3.73 -14.20
CA LYS A 17 3.58 4.00 -13.76
C LYS A 17 2.53 3.21 -14.56
N ARG A 18 2.76 3.00 -15.86
CA ARG A 18 1.84 2.26 -16.74
C ARG A 18 1.71 0.78 -16.35
N ILE A 19 2.74 0.20 -15.71
CA ILE A 19 2.67 -1.18 -15.21
C ILE A 19 1.58 -1.30 -14.14
N ARG A 20 1.39 -0.27 -13.33
CA ARG A 20 0.29 -0.21 -12.35
C ARG A 20 -1.11 -0.23 -13.00
N ASP A 21 -1.21 0.36 -14.19
CA ASP A 21 -2.47 0.42 -14.95
C ASP A 21 -2.80 -0.94 -15.60
N MET A 22 -1.85 -1.87 -15.62
CA MET A 22 -2.03 -3.25 -16.10
C MET A 22 -2.54 -4.21 -15.02
N LEU A 23 -2.78 -3.72 -13.80
CA LEU A 23 -3.42 -4.51 -12.74
C LEU A 23 -4.76 -5.09 -13.25
N PRO A 24 -5.06 -6.36 -12.94
CA PRO A 24 -6.35 -6.93 -13.30
C PRO A 24 -7.47 -6.06 -12.74
N PRO A 25 -8.59 -5.93 -13.45
CA PRO A 25 -9.68 -5.08 -13.01
C PRO A 25 -10.13 -5.50 -11.61
N LEU A 26 -10.18 -4.53 -10.72
CA LEU A 26 -10.68 -4.74 -9.36
C LEU A 26 -12.17 -5.11 -9.42
N PRO A 27 -12.68 -5.95 -8.51
CA PRO A 27 -14.10 -6.20 -8.39
C PRO A 27 -14.89 -4.90 -8.26
N GLN A 28 -16.14 -4.89 -8.73
CA GLN A 28 -16.99 -3.71 -8.65
C GLN A 28 -17.05 -3.16 -7.21
N GLY A 29 -16.77 -1.87 -7.07
CA GLY A 29 -16.80 -1.17 -5.79
C GLY A 29 -15.55 -1.36 -4.93
N VAL A 30 -14.52 -2.04 -5.41
CA VAL A 30 -13.21 -2.13 -4.77
C VAL A 30 -12.31 -1.02 -5.31
N MET A 31 -11.75 -0.23 -4.40
CA MET A 31 -10.78 0.81 -4.75
C MET A 31 -9.35 0.26 -4.67
N PRO A 32 -8.43 0.71 -5.53
CA PRO A 32 -7.02 0.31 -5.47
C PRO A 32 -6.39 0.50 -4.08
N SER A 33 -6.81 1.54 -3.37
CA SER A 33 -6.36 1.81 -2.00
C SER A 33 -6.69 0.69 -1.01
N TYR A 34 -7.76 -0.09 -1.22
CA TYR A 34 -8.13 -1.18 -0.32
C TYR A 34 -7.05 -2.25 -0.26
N ILE A 35 -6.40 -2.56 -1.39
CA ILE A 35 -5.29 -3.51 -1.43
C ILE A 35 -4.14 -3.01 -0.56
N GLN A 36 -3.77 -1.72 -0.69
CA GLN A 36 -2.72 -1.12 0.14
C GLN A 36 -3.06 -1.17 1.64
N TYR A 37 -4.33 -0.96 2.02
CA TYR A 37 -4.77 -1.09 3.41
C TYR A 37 -4.63 -2.52 3.91
N LEU A 38 -5.02 -3.52 3.11
CA LEU A 38 -4.87 -4.93 3.46
C LEU A 38 -3.40 -5.30 3.66
N ASP A 39 -2.51 -4.86 2.77
CA ASP A 39 -1.07 -5.11 2.86
C ASP A 39 -0.46 -4.50 4.13
N VAL A 40 -0.82 -3.25 4.43
CA VAL A 40 -0.36 -2.58 5.66
C VAL A 40 -0.86 -3.29 6.90
N ILE A 41 -2.14 -3.71 6.94
CA ILE A 41 -2.69 -4.45 8.07
C ILE A 41 -1.99 -5.79 8.23
N HIS A 42 -1.74 -6.54 7.15
CA HIS A 42 -0.95 -7.78 7.20
C HIS A 42 0.48 -7.54 7.73
N SER A 43 1.13 -6.48 7.30
CA SER A 43 2.46 -6.14 7.81
C SER A 43 2.43 -5.85 9.30
N LEU A 44 1.48 -5.07 9.77
CA LEU A 44 1.31 -4.77 11.19
C LEU A 44 0.96 -6.02 12.01
N GLN A 45 0.19 -6.97 11.46
CA GLN A 45 -0.16 -8.24 12.12
C GLN A 45 1.06 -9.14 12.36
N ARG A 46 2.13 -8.99 11.59
CA ARG A 46 3.39 -9.71 11.85
C ARG A 46 4.13 -9.18 13.07
N GLU A 47 3.94 -7.91 13.40
CA GLU A 47 4.63 -7.22 14.49
C GLU A 47 3.81 -7.22 15.79
N LYS A 48 2.48 -7.13 15.68
CA LYS A 48 1.58 -7.06 16.82
C LYS A 48 0.21 -7.67 16.52
N LYS A 49 -0.44 -8.20 17.57
CA LYS A 49 -1.74 -8.85 17.45
C LYS A 49 -2.89 -7.86 17.26
N ASP A 50 -2.87 -6.77 18.01
CA ASP A 50 -3.98 -5.82 18.12
C ASP A 50 -3.66 -4.53 17.33
N ILE A 51 -4.36 -4.35 16.22
CA ILE A 51 -4.14 -3.23 15.31
C ILE A 51 -5.22 -2.19 15.52
N ARG A 52 -4.82 -0.97 15.81
CA ARG A 52 -5.71 0.19 15.95
C ARG A 52 -5.71 1.02 14.66
N LEU A 53 -6.72 1.86 14.53
CA LEU A 53 -6.81 2.81 13.42
C LEU A 53 -5.58 3.74 13.35
N SER A 54 -5.04 4.15 14.52
CA SER A 54 -3.82 4.95 14.60
C SER A 54 -2.62 4.25 14.00
N ASP A 55 -2.49 2.94 14.21
CA ASP A 55 -1.35 2.17 13.67
C ASP A 55 -1.36 2.16 12.14
N ILE A 56 -2.55 2.01 11.55
CA ILE A 56 -2.73 2.07 10.09
C ILE A 56 -2.40 3.47 9.58
N SER A 57 -2.88 4.51 10.26
CA SER A 57 -2.61 5.91 9.91
C SER A 57 -1.11 6.23 9.94
N ASP A 58 -0.43 5.80 10.99
CA ASP A 58 1.00 6.03 11.17
C ASP A 58 1.83 5.24 10.13
N ALA A 59 1.51 3.96 9.92
CA ALA A 59 2.20 3.11 8.94
C ALA A 59 2.04 3.60 7.49
N MET A 60 0.87 4.17 7.16
CA MET A 60 0.60 4.70 5.82
C MET A 60 1.05 6.16 5.64
N ASN A 61 1.46 6.81 6.71
CA ASN A 61 1.74 8.26 6.74
C ASN A 61 0.58 9.09 6.17
N LEU A 62 -0.66 8.76 6.56
CA LEU A 62 -1.87 9.41 6.10
C LEU A 62 -2.64 10.05 7.26
N PRO A 63 -3.35 11.17 7.01
CA PRO A 63 -4.19 11.80 8.03
C PRO A 63 -5.31 10.87 8.51
N ARG A 64 -5.51 10.80 9.82
CA ARG A 64 -6.53 9.95 10.47
C ARG A 64 -7.95 10.06 9.90
N PRO A 65 -8.47 11.24 9.52
CA PRO A 65 -9.81 11.34 8.95
C PRO A 65 -9.98 10.56 7.65
N GLY A 66 -8.97 10.59 6.77
CA GLY A 66 -8.96 9.81 5.52
C GLY A 66 -8.93 8.32 5.78
N VAL A 67 -8.05 7.88 6.68
CA VAL A 67 -7.94 6.47 7.08
C VAL A 67 -9.24 5.97 7.72
N THR A 68 -9.85 6.77 8.60
CA THR A 68 -11.13 6.43 9.24
C THR A 68 -12.24 6.22 8.22
N ARG A 69 -12.32 7.07 7.20
CA ARG A 69 -13.30 6.95 6.13
C ARG A 69 -13.11 5.67 5.33
N THR A 70 -11.89 5.41 4.87
CA THR A 70 -11.58 4.20 4.09
C THR A 70 -11.82 2.93 4.88
N VAL A 71 -11.41 2.87 6.14
CA VAL A 71 -11.67 1.71 7.02
C VAL A 71 -13.17 1.48 7.21
N LYS A 72 -13.97 2.53 7.40
CA LYS A 72 -15.44 2.40 7.49
C LYS A 72 -16.05 1.89 6.18
N GLU A 73 -15.56 2.34 5.03
CA GLU A 73 -16.01 1.86 3.73
C GLU A 73 -15.66 0.38 3.52
N MET A 74 -14.45 -0.02 3.88
CA MET A 74 -14.01 -1.43 3.80
C MET A 74 -14.79 -2.33 4.77
N GLU A 75 -15.10 -1.82 5.97
CA GLU A 75 -15.97 -2.52 6.94
C GLU A 75 -17.38 -2.70 6.40
N ALA A 76 -18.00 -1.64 5.87
CA ALA A 76 -19.33 -1.71 5.28
C ALA A 76 -19.42 -2.69 4.10
N LYS A 77 -18.32 -2.88 3.37
CA LYS A 77 -18.20 -3.84 2.28
C LYS A 77 -17.79 -5.25 2.74
N GLY A 78 -17.52 -5.42 4.04
CA GLY A 78 -17.18 -6.68 4.65
C GLY A 78 -15.74 -7.15 4.43
N TYR A 79 -14.81 -6.28 4.08
CA TYR A 79 -13.38 -6.60 3.96
C TYR A 79 -12.62 -6.50 5.27
N LEU A 80 -13.06 -5.61 6.15
CA LEU A 80 -12.53 -5.42 7.49
C LEU A 80 -13.65 -5.61 8.50
N GLN A 81 -13.28 -5.88 9.75
CA GLN A 81 -14.18 -5.87 10.89
C GLN A 81 -13.52 -5.14 12.06
N LYS A 82 -14.37 -4.55 12.89
CA LYS A 82 -13.98 -3.95 14.16
C LYS A 82 -14.26 -4.91 15.30
N LEU A 83 -13.28 -5.08 16.16
CA LEU A 83 -13.36 -5.87 17.38
C LEU A 83 -13.20 -4.93 18.57
N THR A 84 -14.18 -4.89 19.44
CA THR A 84 -14.08 -4.13 20.69
C THR A 84 -13.18 -4.88 21.67
N SER A 85 -12.27 -4.17 22.33
CA SER A 85 -11.44 -4.76 23.37
C SER A 85 -12.30 -5.33 24.52
N PRO A 86 -12.04 -6.57 24.96
CA PRO A 86 -12.74 -7.14 26.10
C PRO A 86 -12.42 -6.40 27.42
N ASP A 87 -11.26 -5.77 27.50
CA ASP A 87 -10.78 -5.09 28.71
C ASP A 87 -11.21 -3.62 28.79
N ASP A 88 -11.38 -2.96 27.63
CA ASP A 88 -11.82 -1.56 27.53
C ASP A 88 -12.70 -1.36 26.30
N GLY A 89 -14.00 -1.20 26.50
CA GLY A 89 -14.99 -0.99 25.45
C GLY A 89 -14.78 0.28 24.59
N ARG A 90 -13.86 1.17 24.99
CA ARG A 90 -13.47 2.35 24.22
C ARG A 90 -12.41 2.04 23.16
N VAL A 91 -11.71 0.91 23.31
CA VAL A 91 -10.65 0.49 22.40
C VAL A 91 -11.22 -0.44 21.35
N THR A 92 -10.98 -0.09 20.09
CA THR A 92 -11.42 -0.87 18.93
C THR A 92 -10.21 -1.31 18.13
N TYR A 93 -10.15 -2.58 17.81
CA TYR A 93 -9.16 -3.19 16.95
C TYR A 93 -9.73 -3.44 15.56
N ILE A 94 -8.86 -3.39 14.55
CA ILE A 94 -9.19 -3.68 13.16
C ILE A 94 -8.64 -5.05 12.80
N SER A 95 -9.45 -5.85 12.14
CA SER A 95 -9.04 -7.17 11.67
C SER A 95 -9.55 -7.38 10.23
N ILE A 96 -8.81 -8.14 9.44
CA ILE A 96 -9.21 -8.52 8.09
C ILE A 96 -10.22 -9.67 8.20
N THR A 97 -11.29 -9.59 7.42
CA THR A 97 -12.28 -10.68 7.31
C THR A 97 -11.81 -11.73 6.30
N GLU A 98 -12.47 -12.89 6.27
CA GLU A 98 -12.20 -13.91 5.24
C GLU A 98 -12.40 -13.37 3.81
N LYS A 99 -13.38 -12.46 3.63
CA LYS A 99 -13.58 -11.77 2.33
C LYS A 99 -12.41 -10.85 1.99
N GLY A 100 -11.86 -10.15 2.99
CA GLY A 100 -10.66 -9.33 2.85
C GLY A 100 -9.43 -10.17 2.51
N GLU A 101 -9.25 -11.30 3.17
CA GLU A 101 -8.16 -12.24 2.91
C GLU A 101 -8.22 -12.82 1.48
N ARG A 102 -9.42 -13.15 0.98
CA ARG A 102 -9.58 -13.59 -0.41
C ARG A 102 -9.22 -12.49 -1.42
N LEU A 103 -9.59 -11.25 -1.12
CA LEU A 103 -9.25 -10.11 -1.96
C LEU A 103 -7.73 -9.88 -1.99
N SER A 104 -7.09 -9.88 -0.82
CA SER A 104 -5.64 -9.72 -0.69
C SER A 104 -4.89 -10.81 -1.47
N ARG A 105 -5.21 -12.09 -1.24
CA ARG A 105 -4.57 -13.21 -1.94
C ARG A 105 -4.67 -13.11 -3.46
N LYS A 106 -5.83 -12.71 -3.98
CA LYS A 106 -6.03 -12.57 -5.43
C LYS A 106 -5.10 -11.53 -6.05
N TYR A 107 -4.88 -10.41 -5.37
CA TYR A 107 -4.07 -9.31 -5.90
C TYR A 107 -2.62 -9.36 -5.47
N ASP A 108 -2.29 -9.92 -4.32
CA ASP A 108 -0.93 -10.07 -3.83
C ASP A 108 -0.25 -11.31 -4.44
N GLN A 109 -0.83 -12.49 -4.26
CA GLN A 109 -0.21 -13.73 -4.71
C GLN A 109 -0.39 -13.96 -6.22
N ASP A 110 -1.61 -13.90 -6.73
CA ASP A 110 -1.88 -14.27 -8.13
C ASP A 110 -1.29 -13.25 -9.10
N TYR A 111 -1.44 -11.95 -8.81
CA TYR A 111 -0.98 -10.90 -9.70
C TYR A 111 0.55 -10.77 -9.69
N PHE A 112 1.16 -10.59 -8.52
CA PHE A 112 2.61 -10.45 -8.44
C PHE A 112 3.34 -11.71 -8.87
N SER A 113 2.80 -12.90 -8.55
CA SER A 113 3.35 -14.16 -9.06
C SER A 113 3.28 -14.25 -10.58
N SER A 114 2.24 -13.69 -11.20
CA SER A 114 2.12 -13.65 -12.66
C SER A 114 3.13 -12.71 -13.33
N LEU A 115 3.62 -11.70 -12.62
CA LEU A 115 4.65 -10.77 -13.11
C LEU A 115 6.08 -11.33 -12.98
N ALA A 116 6.31 -12.24 -12.04
CA ALA A 116 7.64 -12.76 -11.75
C ALA A 116 8.41 -13.26 -12.98
N PRO A 117 7.80 -13.99 -13.94
CA PRO A 117 8.50 -14.43 -15.16
C PRO A 117 8.99 -13.25 -16.04
N TYR A 118 8.27 -12.14 -16.06
CA TYR A 118 8.64 -10.96 -16.85
C TYR A 118 9.74 -10.13 -16.19
N LEU A 119 9.96 -10.31 -14.91
CA LEU A 119 10.97 -9.60 -14.13
C LEU A 119 12.20 -10.46 -13.83
N SER A 120 12.26 -11.69 -14.35
CA SER A 120 13.32 -12.67 -14.06
C SER A 120 14.73 -12.24 -14.50
N GLU A 121 14.85 -11.26 -15.40
CA GLU A 121 16.14 -10.69 -15.82
C GLU A 121 16.66 -9.59 -14.87
N ILE A 122 15.83 -9.14 -13.93
CA ILE A 122 16.22 -8.13 -12.93
C ILE A 122 16.73 -8.88 -11.70
N SER A 123 17.98 -8.63 -11.33
CA SER A 123 18.54 -9.20 -10.10
C SER A 123 17.93 -8.55 -8.84
N GLU A 124 17.96 -9.26 -7.72
CA GLU A 124 17.54 -8.73 -6.42
C GLU A 124 18.28 -7.43 -6.07
N GLU A 125 19.59 -7.34 -6.37
CA GLU A 125 20.40 -6.15 -6.10
C GLU A 125 19.95 -4.95 -6.93
N GLU A 126 19.60 -5.15 -8.20
CA GLU A 126 19.03 -4.10 -9.07
C GLU A 126 17.66 -3.65 -8.60
N ALA A 127 16.79 -4.59 -8.20
CA ALA A 127 15.49 -4.30 -7.64
C ALA A 127 15.61 -3.48 -6.34
N ASP A 128 16.47 -3.87 -5.42
CA ASP A 128 16.74 -3.15 -4.18
C ASP A 128 17.30 -1.74 -4.43
N SER A 129 18.18 -1.61 -5.41
CA SER A 129 18.74 -0.31 -5.80
C SER A 129 17.66 0.61 -6.36
N MET A 130 16.77 0.09 -7.20
CA MET A 130 15.64 0.83 -7.75
C MET A 130 14.66 1.27 -6.65
N ILE A 131 14.31 0.37 -5.72
CA ILE A 131 13.43 0.65 -4.58
C ILE A 131 14.02 1.78 -3.73
N ARG A 132 15.29 1.68 -3.32
CA ARG A 132 15.96 2.73 -2.55
C ARG A 132 15.93 4.08 -3.25
N THR A 133 16.24 4.11 -4.55
CA THR A 133 16.27 5.35 -5.34
C THR A 133 14.89 5.99 -5.43
N CYS A 134 13.85 5.20 -5.66
CA CYS A 134 12.47 5.69 -5.71
C CYS A 134 12.00 6.25 -4.36
N LEU A 135 12.33 5.56 -3.26
CA LEU A 135 11.94 5.99 -1.91
C LEU A 135 12.66 7.29 -1.49
N LEU A 136 13.97 7.42 -1.76
CA LEU A 136 14.73 8.64 -1.49
C LEU A 136 14.14 9.82 -2.26
N TYR A 137 13.87 9.65 -3.55
CA TYR A 137 13.32 10.72 -4.37
C TYR A 137 11.93 11.17 -3.88
N THR A 138 11.07 10.23 -3.49
CA THR A 138 9.70 10.56 -3.06
C THR A 138 9.66 11.21 -1.67
N SER A 139 10.55 10.84 -0.74
CA SER A 139 10.65 11.48 0.57
C SER A 139 11.19 12.91 0.48
N ASP A 140 12.30 13.12 -0.22
CA ASP A 140 12.94 14.42 -0.33
C ASP A 140 12.07 15.42 -1.11
N ALA A 141 11.46 14.99 -2.22
CA ALA A 141 10.54 15.82 -2.99
C ALA A 141 9.25 16.18 -2.24
N ALA A 142 8.76 15.30 -1.37
CA ALA A 142 7.59 15.58 -0.54
C ALA A 142 7.89 16.58 0.58
N ASP A 143 9.09 16.55 1.14
CA ASP A 143 9.51 17.47 2.21
C ASP A 143 9.83 18.87 1.66
N GLU A 144 10.46 18.97 0.48
CA GLU A 144 10.68 20.26 -0.19
C GLU A 144 9.37 20.93 -0.63
N ALA A 145 8.41 20.17 -1.17
CA ALA A 145 7.10 20.71 -1.57
C ALA A 145 6.30 21.26 -0.38
N ARG A 146 6.53 20.77 0.84
CA ARG A 146 5.90 21.27 2.07
C ARG A 146 6.59 22.48 2.68
N SER A 147 7.83 22.77 2.30
CA SER A 147 8.63 23.89 2.85
C SER A 147 8.45 25.20 2.09
N VAL A 148 7.63 25.25 1.04
CA VAL A 148 7.42 26.40 0.14
C VAL A 148 6.10 27.14 0.39
N ASP A 149 5.34 26.78 1.46
CA ASP A 149 4.13 27.49 1.91
C ASP A 149 4.39 28.38 3.14
#